data_3cb3beaea70d9210042c481f5d306293
#
_entry.id   3cb3beaea70d9210042c481f5d306293
#
_cell.length_a   1.000
_cell.length_b   1.000
_cell.length_c   1.000
_cell.angle_alpha   90.00
_cell.angle_beta   90.00
_cell.angle_gamma   90.00
#
_symmetry.space_group_name_H-M   'P 1'
#
loop_
_entity.id
_entity.type
_entity.pdbx_description
1 polymer ?
#
loop_
_entity_poly.entity_id
_entity_poly.type
_entity_poly.pdbx_seq_one_letter_code
_entity_poly.pdbx_strand_id
1 'polypeptide(L)'
;DLPYANKKFGNCTACKWDTPVDLGKMWIEIKRIMKPKAVLCFFCNTKFGFTLIESNPKWFKYDLIWKKSRKVGFLSANKRQLRNHENVYVFNNDNNDDIEIKRNIELRKYAEKVKEYINKPLKQINKDMKNRKADHFFYINSSQFGLLTEETYKKLIELYKIDKMKGFLKYKDMVEKWEKEPSTTYNPQKTEGTPYKPNRKTETNVYGSIKLTNDENKGDRHPCSVIEHENTILEYNSVHKTIHRTEKPVGLLEYLIKTYSNEGDVVMDFTMGSGSCGEACLKTKRRFVGVEMDDEIFVLAQDRLATQSQFQCS
;
A
#
# COMPACT_ATOMS: atom_id res chain seq x y z
N ASP A 1 3.46 -14.38 5.37
CA ASP A 1 4.80 -14.98 5.28
C ASP A 1 4.76 -16.22 4.39
N LEU A 2 5.07 -16.08 3.11
CA LEU A 2 5.02 -17.19 2.16
C LEU A 2 6.15 -18.19 2.40
N PRO A 3 6.00 -19.48 2.02
CA PRO A 3 7.13 -20.39 1.89
C PRO A 3 8.17 -19.80 0.94
N TYR A 4 9.44 -19.82 1.35
CA TYR A 4 10.55 -19.28 0.53
C TYR A 4 11.11 -20.26 -0.50
N ALA A 5 10.58 -21.49 -0.53
CA ALA A 5 10.92 -22.47 -1.54
C ALA A 5 10.60 -21.94 -2.94
N ASN A 6 11.48 -22.23 -3.89
CA ASN A 6 11.37 -21.73 -5.24
C ASN A 6 11.86 -22.81 -6.20
N LYS A 7 11.14 -23.03 -7.30
CA LYS A 7 11.55 -24.01 -8.35
C LYS A 7 12.96 -23.77 -8.88
N LYS A 8 13.41 -22.51 -8.91
CA LYS A 8 14.73 -22.10 -9.43
C LYS A 8 15.86 -22.26 -8.40
N PHE A 9 15.55 -22.07 -7.10
CA PHE A 9 16.57 -22.00 -6.04
C PHE A 9 16.46 -23.13 -5.00
N GLY A 10 15.44 -23.99 -5.10
CA GLY A 10 15.17 -25.08 -4.16
C GLY A 10 14.52 -24.61 -2.85
N ASN A 11 14.41 -25.53 -1.92
CA ASN A 11 13.84 -25.25 -0.59
C ASN A 11 14.83 -24.43 0.25
N CYS A 12 14.30 -23.48 1.01
CA CYS A 12 15.08 -22.67 1.94
C CYS A 12 15.25 -23.34 3.31
N THR A 13 14.34 -24.22 3.68
CA THR A 13 14.33 -24.95 4.95
C THR A 13 14.09 -26.44 4.73
N ALA A 14 14.31 -27.24 5.76
CA ALA A 14 13.96 -28.66 5.76
C ALA A 14 12.50 -28.91 6.22
N CYS A 15 11.69 -27.87 6.36
CA CYS A 15 10.32 -27.97 6.81
C CYS A 15 9.40 -28.45 5.68
N LYS A 16 8.46 -29.32 6.02
CA LYS A 16 7.50 -29.88 5.03
C LYS A 16 6.63 -28.81 4.36
N TRP A 17 6.32 -27.74 5.06
CA TRP A 17 5.52 -26.61 4.54
C TRP A 17 6.30 -25.70 3.57
N ASP A 18 7.64 -25.76 3.53
CA ASP A 18 8.45 -24.93 2.65
C ASP A 18 8.44 -25.47 1.22
N THR A 19 7.28 -25.42 0.59
CA THR A 19 7.03 -25.87 -0.79
C THR A 19 6.81 -24.68 -1.72
N PRO A 20 7.22 -24.76 -3.01
CA PRO A 20 7.04 -23.66 -3.94
C PRO A 20 5.57 -23.30 -4.14
N VAL A 21 5.23 -22.02 -3.98
CA VAL A 21 3.91 -21.48 -4.29
C VAL A 21 3.84 -21.12 -5.78
N ASP A 22 2.71 -21.43 -6.41
CA ASP A 22 2.40 -20.95 -7.75
C ASP A 22 2.00 -19.45 -7.66
N LEU A 23 2.97 -18.57 -7.87
CA LEU A 23 2.76 -17.13 -7.76
C LEU A 23 1.72 -16.61 -8.76
N GLY A 24 1.61 -17.23 -9.96
CA GLY A 24 0.61 -16.81 -10.94
C GLY A 24 -0.81 -17.03 -10.42
N LYS A 25 -1.09 -18.22 -9.90
CA LYS A 25 -2.39 -18.53 -9.26
C LYS A 25 -2.63 -17.66 -8.02
N MET A 26 -1.61 -17.48 -7.20
CA MET A 26 -1.70 -16.60 -6.02
C MET A 26 -2.14 -15.18 -6.41
N TRP A 27 -1.52 -14.57 -7.42
CA TRP A 27 -1.90 -13.22 -7.85
C TRP A 27 -3.32 -13.12 -8.41
N ILE A 28 -3.81 -14.19 -9.08
CA ILE A 28 -5.20 -14.25 -9.56
C ILE A 28 -6.16 -14.18 -8.37
N GLU A 29 -5.94 -14.99 -7.34
CA GLU A 29 -6.80 -15.02 -6.16
C GLU A 29 -6.71 -13.73 -5.33
N ILE A 30 -5.50 -13.22 -5.14
CA ILE A 30 -5.31 -11.91 -4.47
C ILE A 30 -6.09 -10.82 -5.22
N LYS A 31 -5.97 -10.75 -6.55
CA LYS A 31 -6.71 -9.77 -7.35
C LYS A 31 -8.23 -9.90 -7.21
N ARG A 32 -8.73 -11.13 -7.06
CA ARG A 32 -10.16 -11.42 -6.91
C ARG A 32 -10.75 -10.90 -5.60
N ILE A 33 -10.01 -11.02 -4.49
CA ILE A 33 -10.50 -10.69 -3.13
C ILE A 33 -10.07 -9.32 -2.63
N MET A 34 -9.02 -8.75 -3.20
CA MET A 34 -8.40 -7.53 -2.74
C MET A 34 -9.23 -6.30 -3.14
N LYS A 35 -9.47 -5.40 -2.19
CA LYS A 35 -10.05 -4.10 -2.49
C LYS A 35 -9.11 -3.24 -3.35
N PRO A 36 -9.64 -2.32 -4.15
CA PRO A 36 -8.82 -1.33 -4.85
C PRO A 36 -7.89 -0.59 -3.88
N LYS A 37 -6.62 -0.46 -4.25
CA LYS A 37 -5.58 0.25 -3.48
C LYS A 37 -5.27 -0.35 -2.09
N ALA A 38 -5.73 -1.56 -1.80
CA ALA A 38 -5.28 -2.28 -0.62
C ALA A 38 -3.78 -2.58 -0.70
N VAL A 39 -3.13 -2.70 0.44
CA VAL A 39 -1.69 -2.93 0.55
C VAL A 39 -1.41 -4.37 0.94
N LEU A 40 -0.37 -4.93 0.37
CA LEU A 40 0.15 -6.26 0.66
C LEU A 40 1.57 -6.12 1.21
N CYS A 41 1.85 -6.81 2.30
CA CYS A 41 3.18 -6.88 2.90
C CYS A 41 3.65 -8.33 2.92
N PHE A 42 4.78 -8.61 2.26
CA PHE A 42 5.36 -9.94 2.22
C PHE A 42 6.72 -9.96 2.91
N PHE A 43 6.86 -10.76 3.96
CA PHE A 43 8.16 -11.05 4.54
C PHE A 43 8.93 -11.98 3.61
N CYS A 44 10.15 -11.62 3.28
CA CYS A 44 10.93 -12.34 2.28
C CYS A 44 12.43 -12.35 2.59
N ASN A 45 13.11 -13.43 2.20
CA ASN A 45 14.53 -13.34 1.95
C ASN A 45 14.79 -12.71 0.57
N THR A 46 16.01 -12.22 0.33
CA THR A 46 16.36 -11.52 -0.91
C THR A 46 16.14 -12.34 -2.18
N LYS A 47 16.41 -13.66 -2.17
CA LYS A 47 16.23 -14.51 -3.35
C LYS A 47 14.78 -14.71 -3.71
N PHE A 48 13.95 -15.04 -2.73
CA PHE A 48 12.51 -15.20 -2.93
C PHE A 48 11.85 -13.87 -3.27
N GLY A 49 12.28 -12.78 -2.61
CA GLY A 49 11.79 -11.45 -2.88
C GLY A 49 12.02 -10.99 -4.32
N PHE A 50 13.18 -11.32 -4.90
CA PHE A 50 13.43 -11.07 -6.33
C PHE A 50 12.40 -11.79 -7.22
N THR A 51 12.15 -13.07 -6.97
CA THR A 51 11.17 -13.84 -7.72
C THR A 51 9.75 -13.28 -7.54
N LEU A 52 9.41 -12.83 -6.33
CA LEU A 52 8.11 -12.24 -6.05
C LEU A 52 7.92 -10.91 -6.79
N ILE A 53 8.94 -10.05 -6.81
CA ILE A 53 8.92 -8.78 -7.57
C ILE A 53 8.80 -9.08 -9.08
N GLU A 54 9.60 -10.01 -9.60
CA GLU A 54 9.56 -10.39 -11.03
C GLU A 54 8.18 -10.93 -11.44
N SER A 55 7.48 -11.61 -10.53
CA SER A 55 6.15 -12.16 -10.80
C SER A 55 5.04 -11.10 -10.89
N ASN A 56 5.22 -9.91 -10.29
CA ASN A 56 4.28 -8.79 -10.36
C ASN A 56 4.96 -7.42 -10.16
N PRO A 57 5.82 -7.00 -11.11
CA PRO A 57 6.61 -5.79 -10.97
C PRO A 57 5.76 -4.50 -10.96
N LYS A 58 4.56 -4.53 -11.55
CA LYS A 58 3.67 -3.37 -11.58
C LYS A 58 3.12 -3.01 -10.20
N TRP A 59 2.89 -3.99 -9.33
CA TRP A 59 2.33 -3.77 -8.00
C TRP A 59 3.40 -3.52 -6.94
N PHE A 60 4.66 -3.90 -7.19
CA PHE A 60 5.74 -3.62 -6.28
C PHE A 60 5.96 -2.11 -6.12
N LYS A 61 6.10 -1.65 -4.88
CA LYS A 61 6.31 -0.22 -4.56
C LYS A 61 7.68 0.03 -3.94
N TYR A 62 7.97 -0.62 -2.85
CA TYR A 62 9.22 -0.49 -2.11
C TYR A 62 9.40 -1.63 -1.12
N ASP A 63 10.55 -1.67 -0.50
CA ASP A 63 10.85 -2.59 0.58
C ASP A 63 11.12 -1.86 1.89
N LEU A 64 10.89 -2.59 2.98
CA LEU A 64 11.26 -2.20 4.33
C LEU A 64 12.22 -3.24 4.87
N ILE A 65 13.12 -2.85 5.75
CA ILE A 65 14.07 -3.72 6.42
C ILE A 65 13.64 -3.86 7.89
N TRP A 66 13.22 -5.06 8.26
CA TRP A 66 13.06 -5.39 9.67
C TRP A 66 14.39 -5.85 10.25
N LYS A 67 14.96 -5.05 11.13
CA LYS A 67 16.18 -5.38 11.89
C LYS A 67 15.82 -6.32 13.03
N LYS A 68 16.44 -7.51 13.04
CA LYS A 68 16.25 -8.52 14.08
C LYS A 68 17.28 -8.33 15.19
N SER A 69 16.89 -8.59 16.43
CA SER A 69 17.85 -8.62 17.54
C SER A 69 18.80 -9.82 17.46
N ARG A 70 18.36 -10.95 16.92
CA ARG A 70 19.17 -12.15 16.73
C ARG A 70 19.77 -12.23 15.35
N LYS A 71 21.06 -12.54 15.30
CA LYS A 71 21.79 -12.84 14.06
C LYS A 71 21.56 -14.31 13.69
N VAL A 72 21.47 -14.59 12.39
CA VAL A 72 21.32 -15.95 11.85
C VAL A 72 22.44 -16.29 10.89
N GLY A 73 22.67 -17.59 10.65
CA GLY A 73 23.69 -18.08 9.73
C GLY A 73 25.03 -18.35 10.37
N PHE A 74 25.10 -18.62 11.69
CA PHE A 74 26.33 -18.85 12.45
C PHE A 74 27.19 -19.98 11.88
N LEU A 75 26.60 -21.02 11.27
CA LEU A 75 27.36 -22.10 10.58
C LEU A 75 28.21 -21.58 9.43
N SER A 76 27.96 -20.40 8.94
CA SER A 76 28.74 -19.76 7.86
C SER A 76 29.49 -18.51 8.34
N ALA A 77 29.65 -18.30 9.64
CA ALA A 77 30.24 -17.10 10.23
C ALA A 77 31.69 -16.85 9.74
N ASN A 78 32.44 -17.92 9.46
CA ASN A 78 33.80 -17.85 8.95
C ASN A 78 33.87 -17.64 7.41
N LYS A 79 32.73 -17.63 6.71
CA LYS A 79 32.65 -17.52 5.24
C LYS A 79 31.89 -16.28 4.79
N ARG A 80 31.02 -15.69 5.64
CA ARG A 80 30.23 -14.51 5.33
C ARG A 80 29.70 -13.85 6.61
N GLN A 81 29.27 -12.59 6.48
CA GLN A 81 28.61 -11.87 7.57
C GLN A 81 27.32 -12.58 8.02
N LEU A 82 27.04 -12.48 9.32
CA LEU A 82 25.80 -12.93 9.90
C LEU A 82 24.66 -11.99 9.49
N ARG A 83 23.53 -12.56 9.15
CA ARG A 83 22.34 -11.81 8.77
C ARG A 83 21.50 -11.47 10.01
N ASN A 84 21.14 -10.19 10.16
CA ASN A 84 20.32 -9.72 11.25
C ASN A 84 19.07 -8.93 10.78
N HIS A 85 18.65 -9.16 9.55
CA HIS A 85 17.48 -8.49 9.01
C HIS A 85 16.65 -9.42 8.12
N GLU A 86 15.42 -9.01 7.89
CA GLU A 86 14.50 -9.58 6.92
C GLU A 86 13.84 -8.44 6.13
N ASN A 87 13.54 -8.68 4.86
CA ASN A 87 12.86 -7.68 4.04
C ASN A 87 11.35 -7.85 4.15
N VAL A 88 10.62 -6.73 4.12
CA VAL A 88 9.18 -6.68 3.95
C VAL A 88 8.91 -5.95 2.64
N TYR A 89 8.45 -6.69 1.63
CA TYR A 89 8.13 -6.11 0.33
C TYR A 89 6.69 -5.62 0.32
N VAL A 90 6.51 -4.37 -0.08
CA VAL A 90 5.21 -3.69 -0.11
C VAL A 90 4.72 -3.62 -1.54
N PHE A 91 3.51 -4.14 -1.74
CA PHE A 91 2.79 -4.13 -3.01
C PHE A 91 1.44 -3.45 -2.84
N ASN A 92 0.95 -2.83 -3.88
CA ASN A 92 -0.45 -2.41 -3.97
C ASN A 92 -0.91 -2.39 -5.45
N ASN A 93 -2.21 -2.37 -5.65
CA ASN A 93 -2.82 -2.41 -6.97
C ASN A 93 -3.26 -1.02 -7.48
N ASP A 94 -2.61 0.06 -7.05
CA ASP A 94 -2.96 1.42 -7.47
C ASP A 94 -2.63 1.73 -8.94
N ASN A 95 -1.79 0.92 -9.58
CA ASN A 95 -1.47 1.02 -11.02
C ASN A 95 -2.40 0.16 -11.91
N ASN A 96 -3.61 -0.11 -11.48
CA ASN A 96 -4.53 -0.89 -12.28
C ASN A 96 -5.23 0.06 -13.29
N ASP A 97 -4.61 0.26 -14.46
CA ASP A 97 -5.13 1.08 -15.56
C ASP A 97 -6.61 0.77 -15.85
N ASP A 98 -7.00 -0.51 -15.72
CA ASP A 98 -8.38 -0.96 -15.92
C ASP A 98 -9.37 -0.44 -14.86
N ILE A 99 -8.92 -0.22 -13.61
CA ILE A 99 -9.76 0.31 -12.53
C ILE A 99 -9.87 1.83 -12.65
N GLU A 100 -8.80 2.52 -13.01
CA GLU A 100 -8.79 3.96 -13.17
C GLU A 100 -9.67 4.41 -14.36
N ILE A 101 -9.66 3.66 -15.46
CA ILE A 101 -10.50 3.95 -16.63
C ILE A 101 -11.99 3.71 -16.30
N LYS A 102 -12.31 2.78 -15.37
CA LYS A 102 -13.69 2.50 -14.93
C LYS A 102 -14.23 3.49 -13.90
N ARG A 103 -13.41 4.39 -13.38
CA ARG A 103 -13.85 5.42 -12.42
C ARG A 103 -14.41 6.64 -13.12
N ASN A 104 -15.24 7.35 -12.39
CA ASN A 104 -15.85 8.58 -12.89
C ASN A 104 -16.56 8.40 -14.24
N ILE A 105 -17.16 7.22 -14.49
CA ILE A 105 -17.77 6.85 -15.77
C ILE A 105 -18.79 7.92 -16.22
N GLU A 106 -19.62 8.41 -15.29
CA GLU A 106 -20.59 9.46 -15.62
C GLU A 106 -19.94 10.77 -16.03
N LEU A 107 -18.87 11.17 -15.34
CA LEU A 107 -18.13 12.38 -15.67
C LEU A 107 -17.29 12.22 -16.93
N ARG A 108 -16.75 11.04 -17.22
CA ARG A 108 -16.08 10.75 -18.49
C ARG A 108 -17.05 10.83 -19.67
N LYS A 109 -18.23 10.26 -19.54
CA LYS A 109 -19.32 10.40 -20.52
C LYS A 109 -19.77 11.86 -20.67
N TYR A 110 -19.79 12.62 -19.59
CA TYR A 110 -20.08 14.03 -19.64
C TYR A 110 -18.99 14.82 -20.37
N ALA A 111 -17.70 14.57 -20.07
CA ALA A 111 -16.57 15.19 -20.75
C ALA A 111 -16.55 14.88 -22.26
N GLU A 112 -16.95 13.64 -22.63
CA GLU A 112 -17.11 13.24 -24.02
C GLU A 112 -18.20 14.08 -24.73
N LYS A 113 -19.37 14.21 -24.12
CA LYS A 113 -20.46 15.07 -24.63
C LYS A 113 -20.03 16.53 -24.76
N VAL A 114 -19.29 17.06 -23.79
CA VAL A 114 -18.74 18.42 -23.85
C VAL A 114 -17.77 18.55 -25.03
N LYS A 115 -16.89 17.57 -25.24
CA LYS A 115 -15.94 17.55 -26.35
C LYS A 115 -16.64 17.47 -27.68
N GLU A 116 -17.67 16.64 -27.83
CA GLU A 116 -18.52 16.53 -29.01
C GLU A 116 -19.26 17.84 -29.30
N TYR A 117 -19.85 18.46 -28.25
CA TYR A 117 -20.55 19.73 -28.38
C TYR A 117 -19.63 20.88 -28.86
N ILE A 118 -18.41 20.94 -28.30
CA ILE A 118 -17.38 21.92 -28.72
C ILE A 118 -16.92 21.67 -30.17
N ASN A 119 -16.91 20.43 -30.59
CA ASN A 119 -16.52 19.99 -31.93
C ASN A 119 -15.19 20.57 -32.42
N LYS A 120 -14.20 20.67 -31.55
CA LYS A 120 -12.84 21.13 -31.85
C LYS A 120 -11.79 20.18 -31.32
N PRO A 121 -10.65 20.05 -32.00
CA PRO A 121 -9.51 19.29 -31.49
C PRO A 121 -8.97 19.94 -30.21
N LEU A 122 -8.47 19.12 -29.26
CA LEU A 122 -7.95 19.58 -27.96
C LEU A 122 -6.87 20.69 -28.14
N LYS A 123 -6.02 20.56 -29.16
CA LYS A 123 -5.02 21.58 -29.48
C LYS A 123 -5.65 22.96 -29.73
N GLN A 124 -6.82 23.00 -30.40
CA GLN A 124 -7.53 24.26 -30.66
C GLN A 124 -8.22 24.78 -29.38
N ILE A 125 -8.78 23.89 -28.56
CA ILE A 125 -9.35 24.26 -27.25
C ILE A 125 -8.28 24.90 -26.37
N ASN A 126 -7.08 24.34 -26.33
CA ASN A 126 -5.96 24.90 -25.56
C ASN A 126 -5.51 26.28 -26.08
N LYS A 127 -5.52 26.45 -27.38
CA LYS A 127 -5.22 27.76 -28.02
C LYS A 127 -6.27 28.80 -27.64
N ASP A 128 -7.56 28.47 -27.74
CA ASP A 128 -8.67 29.36 -27.42
C ASP A 128 -8.67 29.71 -25.90
N MET A 129 -8.35 28.75 -25.06
CA MET A 129 -8.22 28.93 -23.60
C MET A 129 -6.91 29.66 -23.21
N LYS A 130 -5.92 29.74 -24.10
CA LYS A 130 -4.56 30.25 -23.84
C LYS A 130 -3.80 29.51 -22.74
N ASN A 131 -4.17 28.24 -22.44
CA ASN A 131 -3.49 27.36 -21.50
C ASN A 131 -3.92 25.91 -21.72
N ARG A 132 -3.33 24.97 -20.97
CA ARG A 132 -3.60 23.53 -21.03
C ARG A 132 -4.36 23.00 -19.80
N LYS A 133 -5.01 23.86 -19.03
CA LYS A 133 -5.68 23.47 -17.78
C LYS A 133 -6.88 22.53 -17.99
N ALA A 134 -7.41 22.43 -19.22
CA ALA A 134 -8.51 21.54 -19.56
C ALA A 134 -8.06 20.15 -20.07
N ASP A 135 -6.78 19.92 -20.30
CA ASP A 135 -6.27 18.68 -20.91
C ASP A 135 -6.75 17.41 -20.18
N HIS A 136 -6.58 17.38 -18.86
CA HIS A 136 -6.93 16.22 -18.04
C HIS A 136 -8.43 15.89 -18.09
N PHE A 137 -9.29 16.87 -18.24
CA PHE A 137 -10.73 16.63 -18.38
C PHE A 137 -11.09 15.99 -19.72
N PHE A 138 -10.31 16.24 -20.75
CA PHE A 138 -10.51 15.66 -22.09
C PHE A 138 -9.69 14.40 -22.33
N TYR A 139 -8.90 13.93 -21.35
CA TYR A 139 -8.23 12.63 -21.40
C TYR A 139 -9.15 11.48 -21.00
N ILE A 140 -10.30 11.37 -21.68
CA ILE A 140 -11.45 10.54 -21.33
C ILE A 140 -11.09 9.07 -21.12
N ASN A 141 -10.16 8.53 -21.91
CA ASN A 141 -9.72 7.13 -21.87
C ASN A 141 -8.36 6.96 -21.21
N SER A 142 -7.95 7.89 -20.34
CA SER A 142 -6.66 7.87 -19.65
C SER A 142 -6.83 7.85 -18.14
N SER A 143 -5.87 7.25 -17.44
CA SER A 143 -5.71 7.36 -15.99
C SER A 143 -5.51 8.80 -15.53
N GLN A 144 -5.07 9.68 -16.41
CA GLN A 144 -4.88 11.11 -16.15
C GLN A 144 -6.17 11.94 -16.22
N PHE A 145 -7.34 11.31 -16.42
CA PHE A 145 -8.61 12.05 -16.39
C PHE A 145 -8.78 12.78 -15.05
N GLY A 146 -9.09 14.07 -15.11
CA GLY A 146 -9.16 14.92 -13.93
C GLY A 146 -10.33 15.91 -13.98
N LEU A 147 -10.84 16.27 -12.80
CA LEU A 147 -11.84 17.32 -12.67
C LEU A 147 -11.22 18.69 -12.98
N LEU A 148 -11.95 19.53 -13.69
CA LEU A 148 -11.56 20.92 -13.92
C LEU A 148 -11.62 21.75 -12.63
N THR A 149 -10.84 22.83 -12.59
CA THR A 149 -11.09 23.90 -11.61
C THR A 149 -12.33 24.70 -12.02
N GLU A 150 -13.01 25.28 -11.05
CA GLU A 150 -14.21 26.10 -11.30
C GLU A 150 -13.94 27.24 -12.29
N GLU A 151 -12.78 27.90 -12.13
CA GLU A 151 -12.31 28.95 -13.04
C GLU A 151 -12.17 28.46 -14.49
N THR A 152 -11.55 27.28 -14.65
CA THR A 152 -11.35 26.67 -15.98
C THR A 152 -12.70 26.28 -16.61
N TYR A 153 -13.63 25.76 -15.79
CA TYR A 153 -14.96 25.40 -16.26
C TYR A 153 -15.78 26.62 -16.67
N LYS A 154 -15.78 27.70 -15.88
CA LYS A 154 -16.42 28.97 -16.24
C LYS A 154 -15.88 29.50 -17.57
N LYS A 155 -14.59 29.42 -17.80
CA LYS A 155 -13.99 29.83 -19.05
C LYS A 155 -14.42 28.98 -20.24
N LEU A 156 -14.61 27.67 -20.09
CA LEU A 156 -15.20 26.81 -21.14
C LEU A 156 -16.63 27.20 -21.44
N ILE A 157 -17.45 27.55 -20.43
CA ILE A 157 -18.82 28.06 -20.62
C ILE A 157 -18.79 29.35 -21.43
N GLU A 158 -17.95 30.31 -21.09
CA GLU A 158 -17.84 31.61 -21.77
C GLU A 158 -17.45 31.44 -23.25
N LEU A 159 -16.44 30.62 -23.53
CA LEU A 159 -15.90 30.43 -24.89
C LEU A 159 -16.81 29.61 -25.78
N TYR A 160 -17.44 28.57 -25.27
CA TYR A 160 -18.12 27.59 -26.11
C TYR A 160 -19.63 27.47 -25.82
N LYS A 161 -20.17 28.24 -24.85
CA LYS A 161 -21.58 28.22 -24.45
C LYS A 161 -22.10 26.80 -24.12
N ILE A 162 -21.25 26.00 -23.45
CA ILE A 162 -21.59 24.63 -23.08
C ILE A 162 -22.78 24.54 -22.12
N ASP A 163 -23.13 25.62 -21.44
CA ASP A 163 -24.36 25.78 -20.64
C ASP A 163 -25.65 25.57 -21.44
N LYS A 164 -25.60 25.74 -22.78
CA LYS A 164 -26.73 25.47 -23.68
C LYS A 164 -26.80 24.02 -24.17
N MET A 165 -25.83 23.19 -23.79
CA MET A 165 -25.77 21.79 -24.16
C MET A 165 -26.85 20.98 -23.43
N LYS A 166 -27.53 20.07 -24.12
CA LYS A 166 -28.45 19.12 -23.48
C LYS A 166 -27.71 18.23 -22.47
N GLY A 167 -28.11 18.30 -21.21
CA GLY A 167 -27.45 17.55 -20.13
C GLY A 167 -26.26 18.29 -19.52
N PHE A 168 -26.19 19.59 -19.64
CA PHE A 168 -25.21 20.44 -18.97
C PHE A 168 -25.25 20.19 -17.44
N LEU A 169 -24.06 20.05 -16.84
CA LEU A 169 -23.90 19.94 -15.40
C LEU A 169 -23.33 21.24 -14.85
N LYS A 170 -23.87 21.73 -13.75
CA LYS A 170 -23.23 22.81 -12.99
C LYS A 170 -21.93 22.30 -12.37
N TYR A 171 -21.01 23.20 -12.10
CA TYR A 171 -19.72 22.80 -11.51
C TYR A 171 -19.87 22.03 -10.18
N LYS A 172 -20.82 22.48 -9.32
CA LYS A 172 -21.12 21.82 -8.07
C LYS A 172 -21.56 20.35 -8.28
N ASP A 173 -22.41 20.10 -9.28
CA ASP A 173 -22.91 18.75 -9.59
C ASP A 173 -21.76 17.85 -10.10
N MET A 174 -20.80 18.42 -10.81
CA MET A 174 -19.60 17.68 -11.22
C MET A 174 -18.72 17.32 -10.04
N VAL A 175 -18.56 18.22 -9.06
CA VAL A 175 -17.79 17.97 -7.84
C VAL A 175 -18.45 16.89 -6.99
N GLU A 176 -19.78 16.91 -6.87
CA GLU A 176 -20.56 15.88 -6.15
C GLU A 176 -20.42 14.50 -6.81
N LYS A 177 -20.41 14.47 -8.14
CA LYS A 177 -20.24 13.22 -8.91
C LYS A 177 -18.78 12.77 -9.02
N TRP A 178 -17.84 13.62 -8.66
CA TRP A 178 -16.41 13.26 -8.69
C TRP A 178 -16.12 12.25 -7.59
N GLU A 179 -15.93 11.02 -7.98
CA GLU A 179 -15.43 9.98 -7.09
C GLU A 179 -13.98 10.31 -6.73
N LYS A 180 -13.79 10.81 -5.51
CA LYS A 180 -12.43 10.98 -5.00
C LYS A 180 -11.74 9.62 -5.08
N GLU A 181 -10.55 9.60 -5.67
CA GLU A 181 -9.74 8.42 -5.64
C GLU A 181 -9.56 7.96 -4.19
N PRO A 182 -9.92 6.70 -3.85
CA PRO A 182 -9.47 6.17 -2.58
C PRO A 182 -7.95 6.20 -2.61
N SER A 183 -7.33 7.04 -1.80
CA SER A 183 -5.89 7.00 -1.63
C SER A 183 -5.50 5.65 -1.05
N THR A 184 -4.36 5.09 -1.47
CA THR A 184 -3.74 3.99 -0.73
C THR A 184 -3.59 4.42 0.71
N THR A 185 -4.09 3.62 1.65
CA THR A 185 -3.98 3.95 3.06
C THR A 185 -2.50 3.92 3.46
N TYR A 186 -2.02 5.06 3.92
CA TYR A 186 -0.69 5.19 4.51
C TYR A 186 -0.77 6.14 5.71
N ASN A 187 -0.64 5.58 6.90
CA ASN A 187 -0.65 6.30 8.17
C ASN A 187 0.78 6.28 8.72
N PRO A 188 1.61 7.32 8.48
CA PRO A 188 2.99 7.32 8.93
C PRO A 188 3.04 7.24 10.46
N GLN A 189 3.69 6.22 10.98
CA GLN A 189 3.93 6.04 12.41
C GLN A 189 5.10 6.95 12.82
N LYS A 190 4.78 8.22 13.08
CA LYS A 190 5.77 9.24 13.41
C LYS A 190 6.31 9.04 14.82
N THR A 191 7.57 9.40 15.01
CA THR A 191 8.23 9.43 16.33
C THR A 191 8.48 10.88 16.77
N GLU A 192 8.59 11.10 18.05
CA GLU A 192 8.96 12.39 18.63
C GLU A 192 10.44 12.69 18.43
N GLY A 193 10.77 13.97 18.28
CA GLY A 193 12.12 14.49 18.14
C GLY A 193 12.17 15.97 18.44
N THR A 194 13.34 16.55 18.46
CA THR A 194 13.49 18.00 18.69
C THR A 194 13.01 18.83 17.51
N PRO A 195 12.24 19.91 17.73
CA PRO A 195 11.88 20.87 16.69
C PRO A 195 13.10 21.44 15.97
N TYR A 196 12.97 21.68 14.67
CA TYR A 196 14.05 22.30 13.90
C TYR A 196 13.50 23.14 12.73
N LYS A 197 14.31 24.15 12.33
CA LYS A 197 14.06 24.88 11.09
C LYS A 197 14.75 24.15 9.92
N PRO A 198 14.00 23.70 8.91
CA PRO A 198 14.61 23.04 7.78
C PRO A 198 15.46 24.04 6.98
N ASN A 199 16.75 23.79 6.85
CA ASN A 199 17.64 24.53 5.95
C ASN A 199 17.55 23.86 4.56
N ARG A 200 16.52 24.21 3.78
CA ARG A 200 16.28 23.59 2.47
C ARG A 200 16.65 24.54 1.35
N LYS A 201 17.50 24.07 0.44
CA LYS A 201 17.74 24.74 -0.83
C LYS A 201 16.55 24.47 -1.77
N THR A 202 16.02 25.52 -2.39
CA THR A 202 14.87 25.46 -3.30
C THR A 202 15.23 24.91 -4.69
N GLU A 203 16.50 24.79 -4.98
CA GLU A 203 16.99 24.28 -6.27
C GLU A 203 17.93 23.09 -6.03
N THR A 204 17.66 21.98 -6.72
CA THR A 204 18.56 20.83 -6.77
C THR A 204 18.86 20.50 -8.22
N ASN A 205 20.13 20.23 -8.56
CA ASN A 205 20.52 19.84 -9.89
C ASN A 205 19.97 18.47 -10.32
N VAL A 206 19.43 17.69 -9.37
CA VAL A 206 18.94 16.32 -9.61
C VAL A 206 17.44 16.27 -9.79
N TYR A 207 16.69 17.07 -9.03
CA TYR A 207 15.22 16.97 -9.00
C TYR A 207 14.51 18.23 -9.53
N GLY A 208 15.24 19.19 -10.08
CA GLY A 208 14.67 20.46 -10.57
C GLY A 208 14.19 21.37 -9.41
N SER A 209 13.34 22.33 -9.75
CA SER A 209 12.80 23.28 -8.75
C SER A 209 11.66 22.64 -7.98
N ILE A 210 11.84 22.40 -6.70
CA ILE A 210 10.81 21.88 -5.80
C ILE A 210 10.28 23.05 -4.95
N LYS A 211 8.96 23.28 -4.99
CA LYS A 211 8.30 24.19 -4.04
C LYS A 211 8.38 23.58 -2.63
N LEU A 212 9.28 24.08 -1.81
CA LEU A 212 9.42 23.66 -0.43
C LEU A 212 8.70 24.69 0.47
N THR A 213 7.85 24.19 1.36
CA THR A 213 7.33 25.02 2.45
C THR A 213 8.42 25.19 3.50
N ASN A 214 8.63 26.44 3.96
CA ASN A 214 9.59 26.75 5.03
C ASN A 214 8.97 26.61 6.42
N ASP A 215 7.95 25.77 6.57
CA ASP A 215 7.29 25.55 7.84
C ASP A 215 8.25 24.90 8.84
N GLU A 216 8.25 25.42 10.06
CA GLU A 216 9.03 24.85 11.16
C GLU A 216 8.57 23.42 11.44
N ASN A 217 9.52 22.50 11.53
CA ASN A 217 9.21 21.15 11.98
C ASN A 217 8.98 21.17 13.50
N LYS A 218 7.79 20.75 13.93
CA LYS A 218 7.37 20.76 15.35
C LYS A 218 8.01 19.66 16.20
N GLY A 219 8.92 18.88 15.64
CA GLY A 219 9.62 17.82 16.34
C GLY A 219 9.24 16.42 15.91
N ASP A 220 8.19 16.24 15.10
CA ASP A 220 7.81 14.94 14.60
C ASP A 220 8.76 14.45 13.49
N ARG A 221 9.02 13.14 13.48
CA ARG A 221 9.87 12.47 12.49
C ARG A 221 9.07 11.45 11.72
N HIS A 222 9.15 11.50 10.40
CA HIS A 222 8.60 10.47 9.55
C HIS A 222 9.39 9.16 9.72
N PRO A 223 8.71 8.01 9.63
CA PRO A 223 9.37 6.72 9.68
C PRO A 223 10.33 6.55 8.51
N CYS A 224 11.38 5.78 8.70
CA CYS A 224 12.33 5.40 7.66
C CYS A 224 12.11 3.95 7.22
N SER A 225 12.83 3.52 6.17
CA SER A 225 12.70 2.17 5.62
C SER A 225 13.31 1.06 6.51
N VAL A 226 14.08 1.41 7.50
CA VAL A 226 14.60 0.46 8.50
C VAL A 226 13.71 0.50 9.72
N ILE A 227 13.05 -0.62 10.02
CA ILE A 227 12.17 -0.77 11.16
C ILE A 227 12.94 -1.46 12.28
N GLU A 228 13.14 -0.77 13.37
CA GLU A 228 13.76 -1.28 14.60
C GLU A 228 12.69 -1.45 15.67
N HIS A 229 12.39 -2.71 16.02
CA HIS A 229 11.53 -3.02 17.15
C HIS A 229 12.39 -3.60 18.26
N GLU A 230 12.75 -2.75 19.22
CA GLU A 230 13.69 -3.11 20.29
C GLU A 230 13.11 -4.12 21.29
N ASN A 231 11.82 -4.13 21.51
CA ASN A 231 11.22 -4.82 22.67
C ASN A 231 10.55 -6.16 22.38
N THR A 232 10.46 -6.61 21.14
CA THR A 232 9.56 -7.72 20.83
C THR A 232 10.20 -9.10 20.89
N ILE A 233 11.53 -9.22 20.84
CA ILE A 233 12.18 -10.53 20.79
C ILE A 233 12.69 -10.98 22.18
N LEU A 234 13.01 -10.06 23.07
CA LEU A 234 13.49 -10.41 24.42
C LEU A 234 12.35 -10.91 25.30
N GLU A 235 11.16 -10.35 25.23
CA GLU A 235 9.98 -10.79 25.97
C GLU A 235 9.43 -12.13 25.46
N TYR A 236 9.45 -12.37 24.15
CA TYR A 236 8.99 -13.63 23.56
C TYR A 236 9.93 -14.81 23.80
N ASN A 237 11.22 -14.59 24.02
CA ASN A 237 12.17 -15.66 24.26
C ASN A 237 12.20 -16.18 25.71
N SER A 238 11.63 -15.44 26.65
CA SER A 238 11.72 -15.77 28.07
C SER A 238 10.48 -16.41 28.67
N VAL A 239 9.29 -16.34 28.02
CA VAL A 239 8.04 -16.69 28.69
C VAL A 239 7.14 -17.67 27.92
N HIS A 240 7.22 -17.79 26.59
CA HIS A 240 6.33 -18.70 25.85
C HIS A 240 7.09 -19.59 24.87
N LYS A 241 6.73 -20.88 24.85
CA LYS A 241 7.05 -21.78 23.73
C LYS A 241 6.44 -21.15 22.48
N THR A 242 7.28 -20.79 21.51
CA THR A 242 6.77 -20.30 20.21
C THR A 242 5.90 -21.38 19.59
N ILE A 243 4.68 -21.01 19.21
CA ILE A 243 3.73 -21.91 18.54
C ILE A 243 4.30 -22.31 17.17
N HIS A 244 4.93 -21.37 16.49
CA HIS A 244 5.53 -21.60 15.17
C HIS A 244 6.95 -21.03 15.09
N ARG A 245 7.88 -21.76 14.45
CA ARG A 245 9.31 -21.38 14.37
C ARG A 245 9.58 -20.08 13.62
N THR A 246 8.70 -19.67 12.74
CA THR A 246 8.82 -18.45 11.91
C THR A 246 7.86 -17.35 12.37
N GLU A 247 7.32 -17.45 13.57
CA GLU A 247 6.43 -16.45 14.15
C GLU A 247 7.01 -15.04 14.09
N LYS A 248 6.20 -14.10 13.63
CA LYS A 248 6.56 -12.69 13.57
C LYS A 248 6.16 -11.98 14.87
N PRO A 249 6.99 -11.03 15.34
CA PRO A 249 6.66 -10.24 16.53
C PRO A 249 5.35 -9.47 16.35
N VAL A 250 4.45 -9.57 17.32
CA VAL A 250 3.14 -8.89 17.29
C VAL A 250 3.30 -7.37 17.12
N GLY A 251 4.24 -6.73 17.84
CA GLY A 251 4.48 -5.30 17.71
C GLY A 251 4.91 -4.85 16.31
N LEU A 252 5.69 -5.67 15.59
CA LEU A 252 6.03 -5.41 14.19
C LEU A 252 4.78 -5.46 13.28
N LEU A 253 3.92 -6.45 13.52
CA LEU A 253 2.67 -6.60 12.78
C LEU A 253 1.69 -5.46 13.10
N GLU A 254 1.59 -5.03 14.36
CA GLU A 254 0.82 -3.85 14.75
C GLU A 254 1.30 -2.59 14.01
N TYR A 255 2.61 -2.39 13.91
CA TYR A 255 3.19 -1.28 13.17
C TYR A 255 2.77 -1.29 11.70
N LEU A 256 2.90 -2.42 11.01
CA LEU A 256 2.50 -2.57 9.61
C LEU A 256 1.00 -2.37 9.42
N ILE A 257 0.18 -2.98 10.29
CA ILE A 257 -1.28 -2.88 10.25
C ILE A 257 -1.73 -1.43 10.45
N LYS A 258 -1.20 -0.72 11.45
CA LYS A 258 -1.50 0.70 11.67
C LYS A 258 -1.09 1.58 10.49
N THR A 259 0.04 1.25 9.87
CA THR A 259 0.58 2.01 8.73
C THR A 259 -0.30 1.87 7.49
N TYR A 260 -0.79 0.67 7.19
CA TYR A 260 -1.44 0.37 5.90
C TYR A 260 -2.94 0.10 5.98
N SER A 261 -3.55 0.28 7.14
CA SER A 261 -4.99 0.14 7.33
C SER A 261 -5.56 1.14 8.34
N ASN A 262 -6.87 1.31 8.32
CA ASN A 262 -7.61 2.10 9.31
C ASN A 262 -8.35 1.17 10.30
N GLU A 263 -8.76 1.72 11.47
CA GLU A 263 -9.62 0.98 12.39
C GLU A 263 -10.89 0.50 11.69
N GLY A 264 -11.31 -0.74 11.96
CA GLY A 264 -12.46 -1.37 11.31
C GLY A 264 -12.19 -2.00 9.94
N ASP A 265 -11.02 -1.78 9.32
CA ASP A 265 -10.65 -2.46 8.09
C ASP A 265 -10.48 -3.97 8.29
N VAL A 266 -10.55 -4.73 7.20
CA VAL A 266 -10.28 -6.17 7.18
C VAL A 266 -8.83 -6.39 6.77
N VAL A 267 -8.08 -7.07 7.61
CA VAL A 267 -6.74 -7.57 7.33
C VAL A 267 -6.80 -9.08 7.12
N MET A 268 -6.17 -9.56 6.07
CA MET A 268 -6.12 -10.99 5.76
C MET A 268 -4.68 -11.49 5.81
N ASP A 269 -4.50 -12.62 6.48
CA ASP A 269 -3.27 -13.41 6.44
C ASP A 269 -3.59 -14.84 5.97
N PHE A 270 -3.24 -15.14 4.74
CA PHE A 270 -3.53 -16.47 4.15
C PHE A 270 -2.43 -17.51 4.42
N THR A 271 -1.50 -17.20 5.28
CA THR A 271 -0.45 -18.08 5.85
C THR A 271 -0.25 -17.76 7.32
N MET A 272 -1.34 -17.71 8.09
CA MET A 272 -1.36 -17.07 9.42
C MET A 272 -0.50 -17.75 10.49
N GLY A 273 -0.12 -19.01 10.29
CA GLY A 273 0.70 -19.75 11.22
C GLY A 273 0.13 -19.70 12.66
N SER A 274 0.93 -19.19 13.58
CA SER A 274 0.57 -19.05 14.99
C SER A 274 -0.52 -18.01 15.31
N GLY A 275 -1.08 -17.30 14.31
CA GLY A 275 -2.10 -16.29 14.54
C GLY A 275 -1.60 -14.94 15.07
N SER A 276 -0.29 -14.68 15.07
CA SER A 276 0.28 -13.42 15.56
C SER A 276 -0.26 -12.18 14.82
N CYS A 277 -0.56 -12.32 13.51
CA CYS A 277 -1.20 -11.27 12.74
C CYS A 277 -2.63 -10.97 13.22
N GLY A 278 -3.39 -12.01 13.55
CA GLY A 278 -4.72 -11.87 14.12
C GLY A 278 -4.71 -11.19 15.50
N GLU A 279 -3.76 -11.54 16.37
CA GLU A 279 -3.56 -10.85 17.66
C GLU A 279 -3.26 -9.35 17.45
N ALA A 280 -2.37 -9.01 16.50
CA ALA A 280 -2.06 -7.64 16.17
C ALA A 280 -3.30 -6.88 15.64
N CYS A 281 -4.14 -7.54 14.84
CA CYS A 281 -5.40 -6.98 14.35
C CYS A 281 -6.36 -6.66 15.49
N LEU A 282 -6.55 -7.59 16.44
CA LEU A 282 -7.39 -7.37 17.61
C LEU A 282 -6.89 -6.16 18.40
N LYS A 283 -5.61 -6.11 18.76
CA LYS A 283 -5.00 -4.99 19.51
C LYS A 283 -5.14 -3.65 18.81
N THR A 284 -5.21 -3.64 17.49
CA THR A 284 -5.31 -2.42 16.69
C THR A 284 -6.73 -2.14 16.19
N LYS A 285 -7.73 -2.88 16.66
CA LYS A 285 -9.15 -2.75 16.29
C LYS A 285 -9.42 -2.96 14.79
N ARG A 286 -8.72 -3.89 14.17
CA ARG A 286 -8.98 -4.35 12.80
C ARG A 286 -9.69 -5.70 12.85
N ARG A 287 -10.50 -5.97 11.82
CA ARG A 287 -11.08 -7.31 11.62
C ARG A 287 -10.05 -8.20 10.97
N PHE A 288 -10.04 -9.46 11.33
CA PHE A 288 -9.06 -10.43 10.85
C PHE A 288 -9.69 -11.59 10.09
N VAL A 289 -9.05 -11.99 9.01
CA VAL A 289 -9.34 -13.24 8.28
C VAL A 289 -8.03 -13.99 8.15
N GLY A 290 -7.94 -15.14 8.80
CA GLY A 290 -6.75 -16.00 8.77
C GLY A 290 -7.02 -17.30 8.03
N VAL A 291 -6.01 -17.79 7.32
CA VAL A 291 -6.01 -19.13 6.71
C VAL A 291 -4.72 -19.84 7.09
N GLU A 292 -4.84 -21.09 7.53
CA GLU A 292 -3.74 -21.99 7.84
C GLU A 292 -4.05 -23.37 7.28
N MET A 293 -3.05 -24.01 6.71
CA MET A 293 -3.19 -25.31 6.07
C MET A 293 -2.98 -26.47 7.06
N ASP A 294 -2.20 -26.24 8.10
CA ASP A 294 -1.91 -27.22 9.13
C ASP A 294 -2.98 -27.14 10.23
N ASP A 295 -3.77 -28.21 10.38
CA ASP A 295 -4.90 -28.26 11.32
C ASP A 295 -4.45 -28.09 12.79
N GLU A 296 -3.29 -28.62 13.18
CA GLU A 296 -2.78 -28.50 14.55
C GLU A 296 -2.38 -27.07 14.85
N ILE A 297 -1.68 -26.41 13.91
CA ILE A 297 -1.30 -25.00 14.03
C ILE A 297 -2.54 -24.12 14.00
N PHE A 298 -3.53 -24.45 13.17
CA PHE A 298 -4.79 -23.70 13.07
C PHE A 298 -5.53 -23.68 14.43
N VAL A 299 -5.66 -24.82 15.10
CA VAL A 299 -6.29 -24.91 16.41
C VAL A 299 -5.55 -24.06 17.45
N LEU A 300 -4.22 -24.14 17.51
CA LEU A 300 -3.41 -23.32 18.41
C LEU A 300 -3.56 -21.81 18.14
N ALA A 301 -3.67 -21.43 16.88
CA ALA A 301 -3.92 -20.03 16.52
C ALA A 301 -5.32 -19.58 16.94
N GLN A 302 -6.34 -20.42 16.80
CA GLN A 302 -7.70 -20.12 17.26
C GLN A 302 -7.74 -19.91 18.78
N ASP A 303 -7.10 -20.78 19.56
CA ASP A 303 -7.03 -20.65 21.02
C ASP A 303 -6.33 -19.35 21.45
N ARG A 304 -5.25 -18.98 20.76
CA ARG A 304 -4.57 -17.71 20.97
C ARG A 304 -5.50 -16.52 20.75
N LEU A 305 -6.23 -16.50 19.64
CA LEU A 305 -7.12 -15.41 19.30
C LEU A 305 -8.34 -15.33 20.22
N ALA A 306 -8.91 -16.47 20.61
CA ALA A 306 -10.01 -16.53 21.56
C ALA A 306 -9.61 -15.96 22.94
N THR A 307 -8.43 -16.31 23.41
CA THR A 307 -7.88 -15.79 24.68
C THR A 307 -7.73 -14.27 24.63
N GLN A 308 -7.16 -13.72 23.55
CA GLN A 308 -6.98 -12.27 23.40
C GLN A 308 -8.31 -11.51 23.28
N SER A 309 -9.33 -12.10 22.67
CA SER A 309 -10.66 -11.48 22.53
C SER A 309 -11.36 -11.31 23.89
N GLN A 310 -11.16 -12.21 24.84
CA GLN A 310 -11.74 -12.12 26.17
C GLN A 310 -11.17 -10.95 27.00
N PHE A 311 -9.90 -10.62 26.82
CA PHE A 311 -9.25 -9.50 27.52
C PHE A 311 -9.67 -8.10 26.99
N GLN A 312 -10.31 -8.01 25.83
CA GLN A 312 -10.78 -6.73 25.28
C GLN A 312 -12.21 -6.38 25.72
N CYS A 313 -12.96 -7.34 26.26
CA CYS A 313 -14.33 -7.13 26.75
C CYS A 313 -14.40 -6.83 28.27
N SER A 314 -13.29 -6.83 28.95
CA SER A 314 -13.15 -6.50 30.37
C SER A 314 -12.52 -5.13 30.56
#